data_0b2de3071510359514725d5fff0d624e
#
_entry.id   0b2de3071510359514725d5fff0d624e
#
_cell.length_a   1.000
_cell.length_b   1.000
_cell.length_c   1.000
_cell.angle_alpha   90.00
_cell.angle_beta   90.00
_cell.angle_gamma   90.00
#
_symmetry.space_group_name_H-M   'P 1'
#
loop_
_entity.id
_entity.type
_entity.pdbx_description
1 polymer ?
#
loop_
_entity_poly.entity_id
_entity_poly.type
_entity_poly.pdbx_seq_one_letter_code
_entity_poly.pdbx_strand_id
1 'polypeptide(L)'
;MNKAKTMKIILKVILVLVLVIAAGVYFYSQRPEFGRTPTGKRLERIRQSPHYYNGRFWSITPVEKPVETSQFQATMRFLFGGTPERLVPAEPMVSRKTDLRKLDLQQDTVVWMGHSTFYLQLNGIRILIDPVFSSWASPLPFINKAFAGSNVYTAEDIPDIDLLVISHDHWDHLDYPTLMALKPKIQKIVVPLGIGEHFEYWGFDLDKITEEDWYTPVKLSGQLTVHILPAQHFTGRFLNANQSEACAFAFITPQRKVFYSGDGGYTKEFKEFGNTFGGFDLAILENGQYNKDWPKIHMNPKETARAGEDLKAKTVLPCHGGKFALARHPWDEPYTWLAEESKTKPYRLLTPRIGEAAVIGENTEQFGPWWKEMK
;
A
#
# COMPACT_ATOMS: atom_id res chain seq x y z
N MET A 1 6.02 -57.08 -13.54
CA MET A 1 4.97 -56.10 -13.88
C MET A 1 5.42 -55.33 -15.11
N ASN A 2 4.60 -55.23 -16.15
CA ASN A 2 5.00 -54.63 -17.44
C ASN A 2 5.25 -53.12 -17.25
N LYS A 3 6.48 -52.62 -17.54
CA LYS A 3 6.90 -51.23 -17.38
C LYS A 3 5.86 -50.21 -17.94
N ALA A 4 5.23 -50.56 -19.07
CA ALA A 4 4.20 -49.75 -19.69
C ALA A 4 2.91 -49.63 -18.82
N LYS A 5 2.52 -50.69 -18.12
CA LYS A 5 1.36 -50.69 -17.20
C LYS A 5 1.65 -49.86 -15.97
N THR A 6 2.84 -49.96 -15.38
CA THR A 6 3.30 -49.15 -14.24
C THR A 6 3.34 -47.66 -14.61
N MET A 7 3.90 -47.31 -15.78
CA MET A 7 3.95 -45.93 -16.27
C MET A 7 2.54 -45.33 -16.43
N LYS A 8 1.59 -46.10 -17.01
CA LYS A 8 0.18 -45.62 -17.12
C LYS A 8 -0.48 -45.38 -15.74
N ILE A 9 -0.15 -46.22 -14.76
CA ILE A 9 -0.69 -46.01 -13.38
C ILE A 9 -0.10 -44.74 -12.77
N ILE A 10 1.23 -44.56 -12.88
CA ILE A 10 1.91 -43.34 -12.37
C ILE A 10 1.33 -42.08 -13.02
N LEU A 11 1.16 -42.06 -14.34
CA LEU A 11 0.57 -40.92 -15.05
C LEU A 11 -0.88 -40.63 -14.59
N LYS A 12 -1.69 -41.67 -14.36
CA LYS A 12 -3.04 -41.49 -13.82
C LYS A 12 -3.02 -40.88 -12.41
N VAL A 13 -2.15 -41.37 -11.53
CA VAL A 13 -1.99 -40.84 -10.17
C VAL A 13 -1.55 -39.36 -10.21
N ILE A 14 -0.58 -39.00 -11.03
CA ILE A 14 -0.13 -37.61 -11.22
C ILE A 14 -1.27 -36.78 -11.73
N LEU A 15 -2.05 -37.21 -12.72
CA LEU A 15 -3.20 -36.46 -13.23
C LEU A 15 -4.25 -36.23 -12.16
N VAL A 16 -4.57 -37.24 -11.38
CA VAL A 16 -5.55 -37.12 -10.27
C VAL A 16 -5.03 -36.10 -9.23
N LEU A 17 -3.75 -36.18 -8.85
CA LEU A 17 -3.15 -35.22 -7.91
C LEU A 17 -3.20 -33.78 -8.46
N VAL A 18 -2.89 -33.57 -9.73
CA VAL A 18 -2.97 -32.26 -10.39
C VAL A 18 -4.42 -31.74 -10.35
N LEU A 19 -5.41 -32.59 -10.68
CA LEU A 19 -6.81 -32.20 -10.64
C LEU A 19 -7.29 -31.85 -9.21
N VAL A 20 -6.87 -32.62 -8.22
CA VAL A 20 -7.19 -32.36 -6.80
C VAL A 20 -6.57 -31.02 -6.34
N ILE A 21 -5.31 -30.77 -6.69
CA ILE A 21 -4.63 -29.51 -6.39
C ILE A 21 -5.35 -28.34 -7.10
N ALA A 22 -5.65 -28.49 -8.39
CA ALA A 22 -6.34 -27.47 -9.16
C ALA A 22 -7.74 -27.15 -8.57
N ALA A 23 -8.49 -28.18 -8.19
CA ALA A 23 -9.77 -28.01 -7.51
C ALA A 23 -9.60 -27.31 -6.15
N GLY A 24 -8.59 -27.70 -5.36
CA GLY A 24 -8.27 -27.05 -4.09
C GLY A 24 -7.94 -25.56 -4.27
N VAL A 25 -7.10 -25.23 -5.22
CA VAL A 25 -6.74 -23.83 -5.57
C VAL A 25 -7.98 -23.06 -6.03
N TYR A 26 -8.82 -23.67 -6.88
CA TYR A 26 -10.05 -23.04 -7.35
C TYR A 26 -10.99 -22.73 -6.19
N PHE A 27 -11.33 -23.69 -5.33
CA PHE A 27 -12.22 -23.44 -4.19
C PHE A 27 -11.60 -22.46 -3.18
N TYR A 28 -10.30 -22.52 -2.96
CA TYR A 28 -9.61 -21.58 -2.08
C TYR A 28 -9.67 -20.13 -2.63
N SER A 29 -9.54 -19.95 -3.92
CA SER A 29 -9.62 -18.63 -4.58
C SER A 29 -11.03 -18.04 -4.63
N GLN A 30 -12.07 -18.82 -4.26
CA GLN A 30 -13.45 -18.31 -4.12
C GLN A 30 -13.72 -17.67 -2.75
N ARG A 31 -12.74 -17.66 -1.83
CA ARG A 31 -12.90 -17.03 -0.52
C ARG A 31 -13.07 -15.51 -0.68
N PRO A 32 -13.83 -14.87 0.23
CA PRO A 32 -14.12 -13.43 0.12
C PRO A 32 -12.86 -12.55 0.07
N GLU A 33 -11.78 -12.96 0.73
CA GLU A 33 -10.54 -12.20 0.76
C GLU A 33 -9.96 -11.93 -0.65
N PHE A 34 -10.22 -12.82 -1.61
CA PHE A 34 -9.77 -12.62 -2.99
C PHE A 34 -10.53 -11.50 -3.72
N GLY A 35 -11.66 -11.06 -3.17
CA GLY A 35 -12.47 -10.03 -3.78
C GLY A 35 -13.13 -10.48 -5.08
N ARG A 36 -13.41 -9.51 -5.94
CA ARG A 36 -14.06 -9.78 -7.24
C ARG A 36 -13.51 -8.83 -8.32
N THR A 37 -13.42 -9.34 -9.54
CA THR A 37 -13.09 -8.55 -10.73
C THR A 37 -14.30 -7.72 -11.17
N PRO A 38 -14.13 -6.46 -11.59
CA PRO A 38 -15.22 -5.60 -12.07
C PRO A 38 -16.02 -6.20 -13.20
N THR A 39 -17.35 -6.07 -13.11
CA THR A 39 -18.31 -6.56 -14.12
C THR A 39 -19.41 -5.53 -14.37
N GLY A 40 -20.28 -5.80 -15.37
CA GLY A 40 -21.46 -4.98 -15.65
C GLY A 40 -21.16 -3.49 -15.83
N LYS A 41 -21.98 -2.64 -15.23
CA LYS A 41 -21.88 -1.17 -15.35
C LYS A 41 -20.54 -0.61 -14.87
N ARG A 42 -19.92 -1.21 -13.84
CA ARG A 42 -18.59 -0.79 -13.36
C ARG A 42 -17.54 -1.05 -14.43
N LEU A 43 -17.53 -2.22 -15.05
CA LEU A 43 -16.60 -2.51 -16.14
C LEU A 43 -16.86 -1.62 -17.37
N GLU A 44 -18.10 -1.28 -17.68
CA GLU A 44 -18.44 -0.33 -18.75
C GLU A 44 -17.85 1.05 -18.47
N ARG A 45 -17.91 1.53 -17.22
CA ARG A 45 -17.27 2.77 -16.78
C ARG A 45 -15.74 2.71 -16.88
N ILE A 46 -15.15 1.60 -16.40
CA ILE A 46 -13.70 1.37 -16.47
C ILE A 46 -13.19 1.41 -17.91
N ARG A 47 -13.94 0.85 -18.87
CA ARG A 47 -13.59 0.88 -20.30
C ARG A 47 -13.56 2.28 -20.92
N GLN A 48 -14.12 3.29 -20.25
CA GLN A 48 -14.06 4.69 -20.69
C GLN A 48 -12.78 5.39 -20.23
N SER A 49 -12.05 4.82 -19.26
CA SER A 49 -10.77 5.35 -18.84
C SER A 49 -9.72 5.25 -19.95
N PRO A 50 -8.95 6.31 -20.25
CA PRO A 50 -7.85 6.28 -21.20
C PRO A 50 -6.70 5.38 -20.73
N HIS A 51 -6.69 4.98 -19.45
CA HIS A 51 -5.67 4.14 -18.84
C HIS A 51 -6.02 2.65 -18.91
N TYR A 52 -7.27 2.32 -19.35
CA TYR A 52 -7.74 0.94 -19.51
C TYR A 52 -7.81 0.53 -20.97
N TYR A 53 -6.91 -0.31 -21.43
CA TYR A 53 -6.94 -0.86 -22.78
C TYR A 53 -6.40 -2.30 -22.82
N ASN A 54 -6.80 -3.08 -23.82
CA ASN A 54 -6.50 -4.51 -23.91
C ASN A 54 -6.92 -5.32 -22.67
N GLY A 55 -8.06 -4.94 -22.04
CA GLY A 55 -8.65 -5.65 -20.93
C GLY A 55 -7.97 -5.45 -19.58
N ARG A 56 -7.12 -4.42 -19.42
CA ARG A 56 -6.41 -4.11 -18.16
C ARG A 56 -6.01 -2.65 -18.06
N PHE A 57 -5.77 -2.19 -16.84
CA PHE A 57 -5.13 -0.92 -16.57
C PHE A 57 -3.62 -0.98 -16.85
N TRP A 58 -3.06 0.16 -17.17
CA TRP A 58 -1.64 0.32 -17.45
C TRP A 58 -1.05 1.43 -16.59
N SER A 59 0.16 1.17 -16.07
CA SER A 59 0.94 2.18 -15.35
C SER A 59 1.31 3.35 -16.28
N ILE A 60 1.63 4.50 -15.69
CA ILE A 60 2.02 5.75 -16.38
C ILE A 60 3.13 5.50 -17.42
N THR A 61 4.14 4.77 -17.02
CA THR A 61 5.24 4.35 -17.87
C THR A 61 5.22 2.82 -17.99
N PRO A 62 5.36 2.27 -19.18
CA PRO A 62 5.50 0.82 -19.31
C PRO A 62 6.64 0.31 -18.43
N VAL A 63 6.35 -0.68 -17.61
CA VAL A 63 7.39 -1.33 -16.82
C VAL A 63 8.19 -2.21 -17.78
N GLU A 64 9.32 -1.68 -18.24
CA GLU A 64 10.27 -2.46 -19.04
C GLU A 64 10.77 -3.62 -18.19
N LYS A 65 10.69 -4.82 -18.73
CA LYS A 65 11.30 -5.99 -18.08
C LYS A 65 12.79 -5.74 -17.95
N PRO A 66 13.42 -6.05 -16.81
CA PRO A 66 14.87 -5.97 -16.69
C PRO A 66 15.51 -6.77 -17.81
N VAL A 67 16.38 -6.13 -18.59
CA VAL A 67 17.02 -6.73 -19.77
C VAL A 67 17.87 -7.95 -19.39
N GLU A 68 18.32 -8.02 -18.14
CA GLU A 68 19.30 -8.99 -17.67
C GLU A 68 18.72 -10.19 -16.90
N THR A 69 17.43 -10.17 -16.55
CA THR A 69 16.86 -11.23 -15.70
C THR A 69 15.56 -11.76 -16.28
N SER A 70 15.52 -13.04 -16.65
CA SER A 70 14.26 -13.66 -17.02
C SER A 70 13.33 -13.74 -15.82
N GLN A 71 12.02 -13.65 -16.04
CA GLN A 71 11.00 -13.76 -14.98
C GLN A 71 11.14 -15.08 -14.19
N PHE A 72 11.59 -16.14 -14.86
CA PHE A 72 11.92 -17.43 -14.24
C PHE A 72 13.11 -17.30 -13.27
N GLN A 73 14.20 -16.64 -13.66
CA GLN A 73 15.38 -16.46 -12.80
C GLN A 73 15.06 -15.55 -11.59
N ALA A 74 14.24 -14.50 -11.76
CA ALA A 74 13.77 -13.66 -10.67
C ALA A 74 12.95 -14.48 -9.66
N THR A 75 11.99 -15.29 -10.18
CA THR A 75 11.18 -16.19 -9.35
C THR A 75 12.03 -17.23 -8.63
N MET A 76 13.00 -17.85 -9.30
CA MET A 76 13.88 -18.84 -8.70
C MET A 76 14.78 -18.22 -7.63
N ARG A 77 15.28 -17.00 -7.84
CA ARG A 77 16.01 -16.27 -6.80
C ARG A 77 15.13 -15.93 -5.61
N PHE A 78 13.90 -15.49 -5.86
CA PHE A 78 12.94 -15.20 -4.79
C PHE A 78 12.66 -16.45 -3.94
N LEU A 79 12.40 -17.58 -4.58
CA LEU A 79 12.03 -18.82 -3.88
C LEU A 79 13.23 -19.56 -3.24
N PHE A 80 14.41 -19.53 -3.87
CA PHE A 80 15.54 -20.40 -3.50
C PHE A 80 16.85 -19.64 -3.20
N GLY A 81 16.89 -18.32 -3.34
CA GLY A 81 18.09 -17.51 -3.19
C GLY A 81 18.57 -17.30 -1.74
N GLY A 82 18.11 -18.10 -0.78
CA GLY A 82 18.41 -17.96 0.65
C GLY A 82 17.70 -16.75 1.29
N THR A 83 17.67 -16.63 2.60
CA THR A 83 17.13 -15.47 3.32
C THR A 83 18.24 -14.44 3.49
N PRO A 84 18.06 -13.18 3.06
CA PRO A 84 19.04 -12.12 3.34
C PRO A 84 19.26 -11.95 4.83
N GLU A 85 20.47 -11.56 5.21
CA GLU A 85 20.73 -11.13 6.59
C GLU A 85 19.83 -9.97 6.96
N ARG A 86 19.31 -9.97 8.20
CA ARG A 86 18.45 -8.90 8.74
C ARG A 86 17.20 -8.60 7.91
N LEU A 87 16.66 -9.59 7.20
CA LEU A 87 15.39 -9.43 6.47
C LEU A 87 14.23 -9.06 7.43
N VAL A 88 14.27 -9.61 8.63
CA VAL A 88 13.30 -9.40 9.71
C VAL A 88 14.07 -8.93 10.95
N PRO A 89 13.55 -7.97 11.74
CA PRO A 89 14.20 -7.55 12.98
C PRO A 89 14.30 -8.73 13.95
N ALA A 90 15.43 -8.82 14.65
CA ALA A 90 15.68 -9.87 15.64
C ALA A 90 14.85 -9.68 16.93
N GLU A 91 14.46 -8.44 17.22
CA GLU A 91 13.66 -8.04 18.37
C GLU A 91 12.31 -7.47 17.90
N PRO A 92 11.26 -7.47 18.75
CA PRO A 92 9.99 -6.81 18.40
C PRO A 92 10.18 -5.33 18.06
N MET A 93 9.45 -4.87 17.06
CA MET A 93 9.44 -3.46 16.63
C MET A 93 9.14 -2.53 17.81
N VAL A 94 9.95 -1.49 17.95
CA VAL A 94 9.69 -0.45 18.95
C VAL A 94 8.49 0.39 18.49
N SER A 95 7.45 0.40 19.29
CA SER A 95 6.19 1.08 18.99
C SER A 95 5.72 1.92 20.18
N ARG A 96 4.90 2.94 19.90
CA ARG A 96 4.28 3.81 20.91
C ARG A 96 2.83 4.05 20.56
N LYS A 97 1.91 3.25 21.11
CA LYS A 97 0.49 3.36 20.80
C LYS A 97 -0.11 4.68 21.32
N THR A 98 -0.62 5.48 20.43
CA THR A 98 -1.43 6.66 20.74
C THR A 98 -2.90 6.27 20.84
N ASP A 99 -3.60 6.76 21.86
CA ASP A 99 -5.06 6.67 21.93
C ASP A 99 -5.69 7.68 20.97
N LEU A 100 -6.13 7.21 19.80
CA LEU A 100 -6.66 8.06 18.73
C LEU A 100 -7.92 8.83 19.12
N ARG A 101 -8.67 8.33 20.12
CA ARG A 101 -9.89 9.00 20.61
C ARG A 101 -9.60 10.23 21.46
N LYS A 102 -8.36 10.34 21.97
CA LYS A 102 -7.91 11.48 22.80
C LYS A 102 -7.18 12.55 22.01
N LEU A 103 -6.95 12.33 20.70
CA LEU A 103 -6.35 13.36 19.86
C LEU A 103 -7.30 14.56 19.73
N ASP A 104 -6.73 15.77 19.84
CA ASP A 104 -7.45 17.01 19.62
C ASP A 104 -7.82 17.16 18.15
N LEU A 105 -9.13 17.18 17.83
CA LEU A 105 -9.64 17.32 16.47
C LEU A 105 -9.26 18.65 15.79
N GLN A 106 -8.85 19.65 16.55
CA GLN A 106 -8.39 20.93 16.01
C GLN A 106 -6.92 20.88 15.57
N GLN A 107 -6.21 19.79 15.89
CA GLN A 107 -4.81 19.61 15.55
C GLN A 107 -4.66 18.65 14.39
N ASP A 108 -4.08 19.11 13.27
CA ASP A 108 -3.74 18.25 12.15
C ASP A 108 -2.63 17.28 12.56
N THR A 109 -2.92 15.99 12.51
CA THR A 109 -2.06 14.93 13.08
C THR A 109 -1.98 13.74 12.16
N VAL A 110 -0.81 13.13 12.10
CA VAL A 110 -0.58 11.84 11.43
C VAL A 110 -0.08 10.81 12.44
N VAL A 111 -0.59 9.57 12.33
CA VAL A 111 -0.11 8.41 13.09
C VAL A 111 0.22 7.30 12.11
N TRP A 112 1.48 6.93 12.04
CA TRP A 112 1.91 5.77 11.26
C TRP A 112 1.60 4.48 12.02
N MET A 113 0.85 3.57 11.41
CA MET A 113 0.42 2.31 12.03
C MET A 113 1.21 1.09 11.54
N GLY A 114 2.34 1.34 10.89
CA GLY A 114 3.19 0.32 10.27
C GLY A 114 2.84 0.08 8.79
N HIS A 115 3.83 -0.26 7.99
CA HIS A 115 3.74 -0.41 6.54
C HIS A 115 3.17 0.84 5.87
N SER A 116 2.07 0.71 5.16
CA SER A 116 1.37 1.79 4.45
C SER A 116 0.07 2.22 5.14
N THR A 117 -0.17 1.75 6.38
CA THR A 117 -1.36 2.13 7.15
C THR A 117 -1.13 3.43 7.91
N PHE A 118 -2.03 4.40 7.71
CA PHE A 118 -2.00 5.69 8.41
C PHE A 118 -3.38 6.09 8.93
N TYR A 119 -3.39 6.63 10.14
CA TYR A 119 -4.47 7.50 10.60
C TYR A 119 -4.03 8.93 10.40
N LEU A 120 -4.84 9.70 9.71
CA LEU A 120 -4.60 11.10 9.40
C LEU A 120 -5.79 11.91 9.87
N GLN A 121 -5.53 13.00 10.57
CA GLN A 121 -6.52 13.96 11.02
C GLN A 121 -6.22 15.29 10.38
N LEU A 122 -7.14 15.81 9.57
CA LEU A 122 -7.01 17.08 8.84
C LEU A 122 -8.28 17.90 8.97
N ASN A 123 -8.16 19.12 9.47
CA ASN A 123 -9.29 20.05 9.61
C ASN A 123 -10.50 19.41 10.31
N GLY A 124 -10.25 18.63 11.37
CA GLY A 124 -11.27 17.91 12.13
C GLY A 124 -11.79 16.62 11.48
N ILE A 125 -11.33 16.25 10.28
CA ILE A 125 -11.75 15.05 9.54
C ILE A 125 -10.79 13.91 9.84
N ARG A 126 -11.31 12.76 10.22
CA ARG A 126 -10.58 11.53 10.48
C ARG A 126 -10.48 10.69 9.23
N ILE A 127 -9.28 10.48 8.72
CA ILE A 127 -8.98 9.75 7.50
C ILE A 127 -8.18 8.51 7.86
N LEU A 128 -8.58 7.35 7.33
CA LEU A 128 -7.82 6.11 7.45
C LEU A 128 -7.34 5.70 6.07
N ILE A 129 -6.05 5.41 5.95
CA ILE A 129 -5.35 5.12 4.70
C ILE A 129 -4.86 3.68 4.75
N ASP A 130 -5.20 2.87 3.75
CA ASP A 130 -4.71 1.50 3.51
C ASP A 130 -4.61 0.64 4.79
N PRO A 131 -5.71 0.46 5.56
CA PRO A 131 -5.64 -0.19 6.85
C PRO A 131 -5.44 -1.69 6.74
N VAL A 132 -4.35 -2.19 7.31
CA VAL A 132 -4.00 -3.61 7.41
C VAL A 132 -3.65 -3.95 8.85
N PHE A 133 -4.56 -4.61 9.58
CA PHE A 133 -4.34 -5.07 10.95
C PHE A 133 -4.18 -6.59 11.03
N SER A 134 -4.29 -7.29 9.90
CA SER A 134 -3.97 -8.71 9.82
C SER A 134 -2.51 -8.99 10.09
N SER A 135 -2.23 -10.20 10.61
CA SER A 135 -0.87 -10.66 10.88
C SER A 135 -0.11 -11.11 9.63
N TRP A 136 -0.74 -11.09 8.46
CA TRP A 136 -0.17 -11.55 7.20
C TRP A 136 -0.62 -10.64 6.07
N ALA A 137 0.31 -10.23 5.21
CA ALA A 137 0.01 -9.54 3.96
C ALA A 137 -0.14 -10.55 2.81
N SER A 138 -1.03 -11.51 2.98
CA SER A 138 -1.22 -12.64 2.06
C SER A 138 -2.54 -13.37 2.36
N PRO A 139 -3.17 -14.01 1.37
CA PRO A 139 -4.29 -14.92 1.64
C PRO A 139 -3.86 -16.16 2.43
N LEU A 140 -2.59 -16.53 2.40
CA LEU A 140 -2.05 -17.68 3.12
C LEU A 140 -1.43 -17.25 4.45
N PRO A 141 -1.85 -17.84 5.59
CA PRO A 141 -1.53 -17.36 6.93
C PRO A 141 -0.08 -17.65 7.39
N PHE A 142 0.83 -18.00 6.51
CA PHE A 142 2.25 -18.23 6.80
C PHE A 142 3.18 -17.50 5.82
N ILE A 143 2.60 -16.70 4.90
CA ILE A 143 3.35 -15.90 3.92
C ILE A 143 3.25 -14.44 4.33
N ASN A 144 4.34 -13.68 4.22
CA ASN A 144 4.41 -12.25 4.51
C ASN A 144 3.89 -11.90 5.91
N LYS A 145 4.43 -12.58 6.93
CA LYS A 145 4.08 -12.36 8.33
C LYS A 145 4.54 -10.99 8.81
N ALA A 146 3.67 -10.30 9.55
CA ALA A 146 4.01 -9.05 10.22
C ALA A 146 5.14 -9.25 11.24
N PHE A 147 6.07 -8.31 11.31
CA PHE A 147 7.13 -8.29 12.33
C PHE A 147 6.53 -8.26 13.72
N ALA A 148 7.15 -8.94 14.66
CA ALA A 148 6.74 -8.87 16.06
C ALA A 148 6.71 -7.40 16.53
N GLY A 149 5.68 -7.00 17.29
CA GLY A 149 5.54 -5.64 17.81
C GLY A 149 5.08 -4.57 16.81
N SER A 150 4.93 -4.89 15.50
CA SER A 150 4.49 -3.92 14.49
C SER A 150 2.96 -3.74 14.44
N ASN A 151 2.20 -4.69 14.93
CA ASN A 151 0.73 -4.70 14.87
C ASN A 151 0.14 -4.26 16.22
N VAL A 152 0.17 -2.96 16.50
CA VAL A 152 -0.22 -2.40 17.80
C VAL A 152 -1.67 -1.92 17.86
N TYR A 153 -2.32 -1.80 16.71
CA TYR A 153 -3.73 -1.42 16.59
C TYR A 153 -4.59 -2.58 16.14
N THR A 154 -5.82 -2.57 16.60
CA THR A 154 -6.92 -3.41 16.13
C THR A 154 -8.08 -2.53 15.68
N ALA A 155 -9.11 -3.11 15.06
CA ALA A 155 -10.28 -2.35 14.65
C ALA A 155 -11.03 -1.69 15.82
N GLU A 156 -10.95 -2.25 17.02
CA GLU A 156 -11.55 -1.69 18.23
C GLU A 156 -10.89 -0.37 18.66
N ASP A 157 -9.59 -0.22 18.41
CA ASP A 157 -8.83 1.00 18.74
C ASP A 157 -9.19 2.20 17.84
N ILE A 158 -9.69 1.92 16.64
CA ILE A 158 -10.02 2.95 15.66
C ILE A 158 -11.34 3.63 16.04
N PRO A 159 -11.38 4.96 16.11
CA PRO A 159 -12.63 5.72 16.27
C PRO A 159 -13.51 5.63 15.01
N ASP A 160 -14.67 6.29 15.00
CA ASP A 160 -15.42 6.50 13.77
C ASP A 160 -14.57 7.28 12.77
N ILE A 161 -14.60 6.85 11.52
CA ILE A 161 -13.77 7.34 10.41
C ILE A 161 -14.67 8.05 9.40
N ASP A 162 -14.37 9.33 9.17
CA ASP A 162 -15.10 10.16 8.20
C ASP A 162 -14.77 9.73 6.77
N LEU A 163 -13.52 9.33 6.51
CA LEU A 163 -13.02 8.93 5.21
C LEU A 163 -12.06 7.73 5.30
N LEU A 164 -12.37 6.68 4.56
CA LEU A 164 -11.43 5.61 4.22
C LEU A 164 -10.93 5.84 2.79
N VAL A 165 -9.61 5.70 2.56
CA VAL A 165 -9.04 5.63 1.22
C VAL A 165 -8.20 4.37 1.06
N ILE A 166 -8.25 3.76 -0.13
CA ILE A 166 -7.44 2.61 -0.52
C ILE A 166 -6.71 2.96 -1.82
N SER A 167 -5.39 2.84 -1.81
CA SER A 167 -4.57 3.17 -2.97
C SER A 167 -4.63 2.13 -4.08
N HIS A 168 -4.65 0.86 -3.73
CA HIS A 168 -4.75 -0.28 -4.66
C HIS A 168 -5.10 -1.57 -3.92
N ASP A 169 -5.26 -2.68 -4.64
CA ASP A 169 -5.84 -3.92 -4.11
C ASP A 169 -4.83 -4.99 -3.67
N HIS A 170 -3.54 -4.68 -3.51
CA HIS A 170 -2.60 -5.64 -2.93
C HIS A 170 -2.96 -6.01 -1.49
N TRP A 171 -2.49 -7.17 -1.04
CA TRP A 171 -2.84 -7.76 0.26
C TRP A 171 -2.37 -6.95 1.47
N ASP A 172 -1.36 -6.14 1.30
CA ASP A 172 -0.75 -5.26 2.28
C ASP A 172 -1.34 -3.83 2.27
N HIS A 173 -2.40 -3.58 1.47
CA HIS A 173 -3.15 -2.32 1.39
C HIS A 173 -4.65 -2.52 1.53
N LEU A 174 -5.23 -3.55 0.92
CA LEU A 174 -6.66 -3.87 0.97
C LEU A 174 -6.89 -5.15 1.78
N ASP A 175 -7.02 -5.03 3.10
CA ASP A 175 -7.12 -6.14 4.04
C ASP A 175 -8.59 -6.44 4.38
N TYR A 176 -9.14 -7.52 3.82
CA TYR A 176 -10.53 -7.92 4.01
C TYR A 176 -10.95 -8.04 5.48
N PRO A 177 -10.23 -8.78 6.36
CA PRO A 177 -10.63 -8.90 7.76
C PRO A 177 -10.67 -7.55 8.48
N THR A 178 -9.69 -6.70 8.24
CA THR A 178 -9.63 -5.34 8.81
C THR A 178 -10.81 -4.50 8.36
N LEU A 179 -11.09 -4.49 7.05
CA LEU A 179 -12.18 -3.70 6.49
C LEU A 179 -13.56 -4.18 6.96
N MET A 180 -13.77 -5.49 7.08
CA MET A 180 -15.02 -6.02 7.62
C MET A 180 -15.24 -5.64 9.09
N ALA A 181 -14.19 -5.64 9.91
CA ALA A 181 -14.26 -5.20 11.30
C ALA A 181 -14.49 -3.68 11.42
N LEU A 182 -13.94 -2.88 10.50
CA LEU A 182 -14.10 -1.42 10.47
C LEU A 182 -15.40 -0.94 9.78
N LYS A 183 -16.09 -1.81 9.04
CA LYS A 183 -17.25 -1.46 8.22
C LYS A 183 -18.29 -0.59 8.93
N PRO A 184 -18.69 -0.86 10.21
CA PRO A 184 -19.69 -0.03 10.90
C PRO A 184 -19.22 1.37 11.26
N LYS A 185 -17.89 1.62 11.26
CA LYS A 185 -17.26 2.87 11.67
C LYS A 185 -16.96 3.81 10.50
N ILE A 186 -17.06 3.33 9.25
CA ILE A 186 -16.69 4.08 8.05
C ILE A 186 -17.89 4.85 7.49
N GLN A 187 -17.73 6.17 7.30
CA GLN A 187 -18.78 7.04 6.77
C GLN A 187 -18.69 7.18 5.24
N LYS A 188 -17.50 7.41 4.70
CA LYS A 188 -17.23 7.55 3.25
C LYS A 188 -15.98 6.77 2.86
N ILE A 189 -15.95 6.34 1.59
CA ILE A 189 -14.86 5.59 0.98
C ILE A 189 -14.52 6.27 -0.33
N VAL A 190 -13.24 6.57 -0.56
CA VAL A 190 -12.74 7.08 -1.85
C VAL A 190 -11.65 6.14 -2.35
N VAL A 191 -11.82 5.64 -3.57
CA VAL A 191 -10.95 4.63 -4.18
C VAL A 191 -10.78 4.88 -5.67
N PRO A 192 -9.68 4.42 -6.29
CA PRO A 192 -9.52 4.45 -7.74
C PRO A 192 -10.41 3.41 -8.44
N LEU A 193 -10.54 3.53 -9.76
CA LEU A 193 -11.36 2.66 -10.58
C LEU A 193 -11.02 1.16 -10.39
N GLY A 194 -12.04 0.35 -10.24
CA GLY A 194 -11.96 -1.11 -10.08
C GLY A 194 -11.96 -1.59 -8.63
N ILE A 195 -11.52 -0.78 -7.68
CA ILE A 195 -11.48 -1.15 -6.26
C ILE A 195 -12.88 -1.26 -5.66
N GLY A 196 -13.81 -0.44 -6.12
CA GLY A 196 -15.20 -0.43 -5.64
C GLY A 196 -15.89 -1.79 -5.78
N GLU A 197 -15.49 -2.64 -6.73
CA GLU A 197 -16.04 -3.99 -6.89
C GLU A 197 -15.78 -4.88 -5.67
N HIS A 198 -14.62 -4.77 -5.03
CA HIS A 198 -14.33 -5.52 -3.81
C HIS A 198 -15.28 -5.10 -2.67
N PHE A 199 -15.46 -3.80 -2.48
CA PHE A 199 -16.36 -3.26 -1.45
C PHE A 199 -17.81 -3.67 -1.68
N GLU A 200 -18.30 -3.60 -2.93
CA GLU A 200 -19.65 -4.08 -3.30
C GLU A 200 -19.82 -5.57 -3.00
N TYR A 201 -18.86 -6.39 -3.43
CA TYR A 201 -18.85 -7.83 -3.16
C TYR A 201 -18.86 -8.15 -1.66
N TRP A 202 -18.19 -7.33 -0.83
CA TRP A 202 -18.16 -7.46 0.62
C TRP A 202 -19.39 -6.83 1.31
N GLY A 203 -20.36 -6.37 0.51
CA GLY A 203 -21.64 -5.84 0.99
C GLY A 203 -21.53 -4.49 1.69
N PHE A 204 -20.56 -3.66 1.33
CA PHE A 204 -20.54 -2.26 1.76
C PHE A 204 -21.67 -1.49 1.09
N ASP A 205 -22.15 -0.44 1.77
CA ASP A 205 -23.16 0.47 1.25
C ASP A 205 -22.57 1.28 0.08
N LEU A 206 -23.17 1.15 -1.10
CA LEU A 206 -22.68 1.78 -2.33
C LEU A 206 -22.78 3.31 -2.26
N ASP A 207 -23.70 3.87 -1.49
CA ASP A 207 -23.85 5.33 -1.30
C ASP A 207 -22.69 5.94 -0.51
N LYS A 208 -21.89 5.11 0.15
CA LYS A 208 -20.67 5.50 0.84
C LYS A 208 -19.44 5.48 -0.05
N ILE A 209 -19.50 4.87 -1.23
CA ILE A 209 -18.34 4.61 -2.09
C ILE A 209 -18.30 5.64 -3.22
N THR A 210 -17.21 6.37 -3.29
CA THR A 210 -16.84 7.20 -4.44
C THR A 210 -15.65 6.55 -5.11
N GLU A 211 -15.83 6.10 -6.34
CA GLU A 211 -14.83 5.44 -7.16
C GLU A 211 -14.57 6.31 -8.39
N GLU A 212 -13.34 6.80 -8.57
CA GLU A 212 -13.02 7.75 -9.63
C GLU A 212 -11.69 7.43 -10.31
N ASP A 213 -11.55 7.95 -11.55
CA ASP A 213 -10.33 7.87 -12.38
C ASP A 213 -9.26 8.85 -11.90
N TRP A 214 -8.03 8.67 -12.34
CA TRP A 214 -6.93 9.60 -12.10
C TRP A 214 -7.28 11.05 -12.48
N TYR A 215 -6.65 11.98 -11.78
CA TYR A 215 -6.84 13.43 -11.92
C TYR A 215 -8.24 13.93 -11.55
N THR A 216 -9.08 13.07 -10.97
CA THR A 216 -10.43 13.46 -10.54
C THR A 216 -10.40 13.98 -9.10
N PRO A 217 -10.84 15.22 -8.85
CA PRO A 217 -11.02 15.73 -7.48
C PRO A 217 -12.36 15.29 -6.90
N VAL A 218 -12.33 14.70 -5.72
CA VAL A 218 -13.51 14.32 -4.94
C VAL A 218 -13.67 15.34 -3.79
N LYS A 219 -14.71 16.16 -3.86
CA LYS A 219 -15.04 17.12 -2.81
C LYS A 219 -15.85 16.44 -1.71
N LEU A 220 -15.38 16.57 -0.49
CA LEU A 220 -16.04 16.05 0.71
C LEU A 220 -16.55 17.20 1.59
N SER A 221 -17.35 16.86 2.60
CA SER A 221 -17.74 17.81 3.62
C SER A 221 -16.51 18.38 4.35
N GLY A 222 -16.65 19.53 5.01
CA GLY A 222 -15.57 20.09 5.85
C GLY A 222 -14.40 20.68 5.07
N GLN A 223 -14.59 21.10 3.83
CA GLN A 223 -13.57 21.75 3.00
C GLN A 223 -12.38 20.85 2.63
N LEU A 224 -12.53 19.54 2.70
CA LEU A 224 -11.54 18.58 2.19
C LEU A 224 -11.82 18.21 0.74
N THR A 225 -10.82 18.36 -0.11
CA THR A 225 -10.81 17.78 -1.45
C THR A 225 -9.74 16.69 -1.52
N VAL A 226 -10.13 15.50 -1.98
CA VAL A 226 -9.21 14.40 -2.25
C VAL A 226 -9.00 14.31 -3.75
N HIS A 227 -7.76 14.41 -4.19
CA HIS A 227 -7.39 14.17 -5.59
C HIS A 227 -6.85 12.76 -5.73
N ILE A 228 -7.41 11.99 -6.64
CA ILE A 228 -6.88 10.69 -7.07
C ILE A 228 -5.85 10.98 -8.15
N LEU A 229 -4.61 10.58 -7.92
CA LEU A 229 -3.46 10.88 -8.77
C LEU A 229 -2.80 9.58 -9.25
N PRO A 230 -2.20 9.56 -10.45
CA PRO A 230 -1.54 8.37 -10.95
C PRO A 230 -0.40 7.89 -10.05
N ALA A 231 -0.25 6.57 -9.94
CA ALA A 231 0.89 5.90 -9.34
C ALA A 231 1.54 4.93 -10.33
N GLN A 232 2.86 4.78 -10.24
CA GLN A 232 3.64 3.87 -11.09
C GLN A 232 3.68 2.48 -10.48
N HIS A 233 2.54 1.79 -10.44
CA HIS A 233 2.42 0.48 -9.82
C HIS A 233 1.50 -0.45 -10.62
N PHE A 234 1.47 -1.71 -10.25
CA PHE A 234 0.53 -2.70 -10.76
C PHE A 234 -0.48 -3.07 -9.67
N THR A 235 -1.57 -3.71 -10.05
CA THR A 235 -2.63 -4.12 -9.13
C THR A 235 -2.95 -5.58 -9.33
N GLY A 236 -3.70 -6.15 -8.40
CA GLY A 236 -4.30 -7.46 -8.55
C GLY A 236 -4.15 -8.38 -7.35
N ARG A 237 -5.10 -9.28 -7.27
CA ARG A 237 -5.18 -10.32 -6.25
C ARG A 237 -5.18 -11.68 -6.96
N PHE A 238 -4.12 -12.48 -6.75
CA PHE A 238 -3.94 -13.81 -7.33
C PHE A 238 -3.80 -13.79 -8.87
N LEU A 239 -4.82 -14.22 -9.63
CA LEU A 239 -4.75 -14.32 -11.09
C LEU A 239 -5.29 -13.09 -11.82
N ASN A 240 -5.90 -12.14 -11.12
CA ASN A 240 -6.59 -10.99 -11.68
C ASN A 240 -5.68 -9.75 -11.63
N ALA A 241 -4.64 -9.72 -12.47
CA ALA A 241 -3.73 -8.59 -12.51
C ALA A 241 -4.33 -7.39 -13.28
N ASN A 242 -4.12 -6.17 -12.74
CA ASN A 242 -4.44 -4.90 -13.38
C ASN A 242 -5.92 -4.74 -13.78
N GLN A 243 -6.85 -5.24 -12.95
CA GLN A 243 -8.29 -5.05 -13.13
C GLN A 243 -8.82 -3.82 -12.36
N SER A 244 -7.97 -3.19 -11.58
CA SER A 244 -8.16 -1.93 -10.88
C SER A 244 -6.97 -1.01 -11.12
N GLU A 245 -7.12 0.29 -10.80
CA GLU A 245 -6.01 1.24 -10.83
C GLU A 245 -5.24 1.24 -9.50
N ALA A 246 -3.94 1.56 -9.57
CA ALA A 246 -3.15 2.02 -8.43
C ALA A 246 -3.10 3.56 -8.45
N CYS A 247 -3.20 4.19 -7.28
CA CYS A 247 -3.18 5.64 -7.19
C CYS A 247 -2.40 6.17 -5.99
N ALA A 248 -1.97 7.42 -6.13
CA ALA A 248 -1.58 8.30 -5.04
C ALA A 248 -2.78 9.20 -4.68
N PHE A 249 -2.74 9.80 -3.50
CA PHE A 249 -3.76 10.75 -3.05
C PHE A 249 -3.13 12.09 -2.65
N ALA A 250 -3.79 13.20 -3.02
CA ALA A 250 -3.53 14.50 -2.43
C ALA A 250 -4.77 14.97 -1.66
N PHE A 251 -4.59 15.19 -0.36
CA PHE A 251 -5.60 15.69 0.57
C PHE A 251 -5.40 17.19 0.71
N ILE A 252 -6.36 17.98 0.25
CA ILE A 252 -6.27 19.43 0.20
C ILE A 252 -7.35 20.05 1.07
N THR A 253 -6.93 20.80 2.09
CA THR A 253 -7.76 21.67 2.90
C THR A 253 -7.30 23.12 2.73
N PRO A 254 -8.05 24.14 3.22
CA PRO A 254 -7.58 25.52 3.18
C PRO A 254 -6.26 25.77 3.94
N GLN A 255 -5.96 24.95 4.96
CA GLN A 255 -4.80 25.11 5.83
C GLN A 255 -3.65 24.17 5.49
N ARG A 256 -3.94 22.97 4.97
CA ARG A 256 -2.97 21.88 4.79
C ARG A 256 -3.09 21.18 3.46
N LYS A 257 -1.94 20.74 2.96
CA LYS A 257 -1.84 19.86 1.80
C LYS A 257 -1.00 18.65 2.18
N VAL A 258 -1.59 17.47 2.10
CA VAL A 258 -0.91 16.21 2.41
C VAL A 258 -0.91 15.34 1.16
N PHE A 259 0.23 14.76 0.83
CA PHE A 259 0.38 13.80 -0.26
C PHE A 259 0.64 12.40 0.31
N TYR A 260 0.02 11.39 -0.26
CA TYR A 260 0.30 9.98 -0.03
C TYR A 260 0.57 9.29 -1.36
N SER A 261 1.75 8.68 -1.51
CA SER A 261 2.17 8.12 -2.81
C SER A 261 1.43 6.84 -3.20
N GLY A 262 0.79 6.14 -2.24
CA GLY A 262 0.53 4.73 -2.45
C GLY A 262 1.85 4.00 -2.68
N ASP A 263 1.80 2.88 -3.39
CA ASP A 263 2.99 2.19 -3.88
C ASP A 263 3.33 2.61 -5.29
N GLY A 264 4.62 2.67 -5.60
CA GLY A 264 5.04 2.96 -6.96
C GLY A 264 6.50 3.37 -7.10
N GLY A 265 7.06 3.12 -8.27
CA GLY A 265 8.36 3.63 -8.66
C GLY A 265 8.35 5.15 -8.86
N TYR A 266 9.55 5.73 -8.83
CA TYR A 266 9.71 7.17 -9.11
C TYR A 266 9.31 7.50 -10.56
N THR A 267 8.54 8.59 -10.70
CA THR A 267 8.15 9.17 -11.99
C THR A 267 8.28 10.69 -11.98
N LYS A 268 8.27 11.30 -13.17
CA LYS A 268 8.34 12.77 -13.33
C LYS A 268 7.07 13.48 -12.81
N GLU A 269 5.98 12.77 -12.68
CA GLU A 269 4.69 13.26 -12.20
C GLU A 269 4.81 13.83 -10.77
N PHE A 270 5.72 13.37 -9.94
CA PHE A 270 5.99 13.97 -8.62
C PHE A 270 6.31 15.47 -8.73
N LYS A 271 7.12 15.86 -9.73
CA LYS A 271 7.44 17.26 -9.99
C LYS A 271 6.24 18.04 -10.52
N GLU A 272 5.43 17.41 -11.35
CA GLU A 272 4.19 17.99 -11.87
C GLU A 272 3.19 18.24 -10.73
N PHE A 273 3.04 17.29 -9.80
CA PHE A 273 2.20 17.45 -8.60
C PHE A 273 2.73 18.57 -7.70
N GLY A 274 4.04 18.61 -7.44
CA GLY A 274 4.66 19.68 -6.67
C GLY A 274 4.40 21.08 -7.28
N ASN A 275 4.39 21.19 -8.59
CA ASN A 275 4.08 22.44 -9.30
C ASN A 275 2.57 22.76 -9.24
N THR A 276 1.73 21.78 -9.54
CA THR A 276 0.27 21.96 -9.62
C THR A 276 -0.33 22.36 -8.27
N PHE A 277 0.10 21.71 -7.20
CA PHE A 277 -0.41 21.99 -5.84
C PHE A 277 0.39 23.06 -5.10
N GLY A 278 1.53 23.53 -5.65
CA GLY A 278 2.39 24.53 -5.01
C GLY A 278 3.12 24.00 -3.77
N GLY A 279 3.38 22.69 -3.71
CA GLY A 279 4.02 21.99 -2.60
C GLY A 279 3.06 21.40 -1.58
N PHE A 280 3.61 20.59 -0.65
CA PHE A 280 2.85 19.86 0.37
C PHE A 280 3.45 20.10 1.77
N ASP A 281 2.61 20.20 2.78
CA ASP A 281 3.04 20.31 4.17
C ASP A 281 3.62 18.99 4.66
N LEU A 282 3.02 17.85 4.22
CA LEU A 282 3.48 16.51 4.48
C LEU A 282 3.38 15.66 3.20
N ALA A 283 4.46 14.98 2.84
CA ALA A 283 4.47 13.92 1.85
C ALA A 283 4.75 12.57 2.53
N ILE A 284 3.78 11.67 2.49
CA ILE A 284 3.92 10.28 2.92
C ILE A 284 4.34 9.50 1.69
N LEU A 285 5.58 9.01 1.68
CA LEU A 285 6.21 8.44 0.49
C LEU A 285 6.67 7.01 0.71
N GLU A 286 6.42 6.18 -0.26
CA GLU A 286 6.99 4.84 -0.32
C GLU A 286 8.52 4.88 -0.17
N ASN A 287 9.06 3.98 0.66
CA ASN A 287 10.49 3.89 0.95
C ASN A 287 10.87 2.47 1.38
N GLY A 288 10.45 1.48 0.62
CA GLY A 288 10.74 0.08 0.97
C GLY A 288 10.41 -0.88 -0.16
N GLN A 289 10.68 -2.17 0.06
CA GLN A 289 10.31 -3.26 -0.83
C GLN A 289 10.87 -3.16 -2.26
N TYR A 290 11.87 -2.29 -2.48
CA TYR A 290 12.56 -2.16 -3.75
C TYR A 290 13.47 -3.37 -4.02
N ASN A 291 13.66 -3.70 -5.31
CA ASN A 291 14.56 -4.75 -5.74
C ASN A 291 15.06 -4.47 -7.16
N LYS A 292 16.29 -4.93 -7.45
CA LYS A 292 16.86 -4.89 -8.81
C LYS A 292 16.08 -5.70 -9.84
N ASP A 293 15.32 -6.70 -9.39
CA ASP A 293 14.53 -7.58 -10.26
C ASP A 293 13.18 -6.95 -10.67
N TRP A 294 12.76 -5.87 -9.99
CA TRP A 294 11.57 -5.06 -10.35
C TRP A 294 11.83 -3.56 -10.19
N PRO A 295 12.82 -3.03 -10.92
CA PRO A 295 13.08 -1.60 -10.94
C PRO A 295 11.81 -0.87 -11.41
N LYS A 296 11.57 0.34 -10.96
CA LYS A 296 10.41 1.19 -11.30
C LYS A 296 9.06 0.72 -10.74
N ILE A 297 9.01 -0.34 -9.93
CA ILE A 297 7.76 -0.76 -9.25
C ILE A 297 7.70 -0.20 -7.82
N HIS A 298 8.86 -0.06 -7.18
CA HIS A 298 9.02 0.51 -5.85
C HIS A 298 10.20 1.46 -5.84
N MET A 299 10.05 2.62 -5.16
CA MET A 299 11.13 3.58 -4.99
C MET A 299 12.19 3.06 -4.03
N ASN A 300 13.46 3.17 -4.43
CA ASN A 300 14.55 3.08 -3.49
C ASN A 300 14.71 4.42 -2.71
N PRO A 301 15.42 4.46 -1.58
CA PRO A 301 15.51 5.65 -0.73
C PRO A 301 16.05 6.91 -1.42
N LYS A 302 16.91 6.77 -2.42
CA LYS A 302 17.39 7.91 -3.22
C LYS A 302 16.26 8.49 -4.09
N GLU A 303 15.44 7.63 -4.66
CA GLU A 303 14.26 8.03 -5.45
C GLU A 303 13.18 8.64 -4.56
N THR A 304 12.97 8.08 -3.35
CA THR A 304 12.08 8.66 -2.33
C THR A 304 12.53 10.06 -1.92
N ALA A 305 13.83 10.25 -1.68
CA ALA A 305 14.40 11.54 -1.35
C ALA A 305 14.21 12.56 -2.48
N ARG A 306 14.36 12.13 -3.72
CA ARG A 306 14.09 12.96 -4.91
C ARG A 306 12.61 13.30 -5.05
N ALA A 307 11.71 12.33 -4.85
CA ALA A 307 10.26 12.55 -4.90
C ALA A 307 9.81 13.60 -3.87
N GLY A 308 10.34 13.56 -2.65
CA GLY A 308 10.07 14.57 -1.62
C GLY A 308 10.49 15.99 -2.04
N GLU A 309 11.64 16.13 -2.70
CA GLU A 309 12.12 17.40 -3.27
C GLU A 309 11.25 17.87 -4.45
N ASP A 310 10.94 16.97 -5.39
CA ASP A 310 10.13 17.27 -6.57
C ASP A 310 8.68 17.66 -6.19
N LEU A 311 8.11 17.07 -5.15
CA LEU A 311 6.82 17.44 -4.56
C LEU A 311 6.86 18.80 -3.83
N LYS A 312 8.04 19.40 -3.64
CA LYS A 312 8.24 20.58 -2.81
C LYS A 312 7.67 20.38 -1.39
N ALA A 313 7.88 19.18 -0.84
CA ALA A 313 7.39 18.84 0.48
C ALA A 313 8.15 19.63 1.56
N LYS A 314 7.43 20.10 2.59
CA LYS A 314 8.07 20.65 3.80
C LYS A 314 8.56 19.55 4.72
N THR A 315 7.80 18.44 4.75
CA THR A 315 8.10 17.26 5.59
C THR A 315 7.87 15.99 4.77
N VAL A 316 8.78 15.01 4.89
CA VAL A 316 8.65 13.67 4.28
C VAL A 316 8.56 12.64 5.38
N LEU A 317 7.55 11.77 5.29
CA LEU A 317 7.33 10.62 6.17
C LEU A 317 7.42 9.34 5.33
N PRO A 318 8.42 8.47 5.55
CA PRO A 318 8.55 7.23 4.79
C PRO A 318 7.49 6.20 5.19
N CYS A 319 7.00 5.45 4.23
CA CYS A 319 6.09 4.33 4.42
C CYS A 319 6.54 3.06 3.68
N HIS A 320 5.70 2.05 3.63
CA HIS A 320 5.89 0.76 2.96
C HIS A 320 7.06 -0.06 3.54
N GLY A 321 7.28 0.05 4.84
CA GLY A 321 8.30 -0.68 5.60
C GLY A 321 7.89 -0.91 7.06
N GLY A 322 8.78 -1.54 7.84
CA GLY A 322 8.62 -1.69 9.29
C GLY A 322 7.56 -2.70 9.77
N LYS A 323 6.92 -3.43 8.85
CA LYS A 323 5.87 -4.39 9.23
C LYS A 323 5.93 -5.71 8.46
N PHE A 324 6.16 -5.68 7.17
CA PHE A 324 6.27 -6.86 6.31
C PHE A 324 7.57 -6.85 5.54
N ALA A 325 8.10 -8.05 5.24
CA ALA A 325 9.22 -8.24 4.33
C ALA A 325 8.68 -8.79 2.99
N LEU A 326 8.47 -7.92 2.02
CA LEU A 326 7.98 -8.28 0.68
C LEU A 326 9.13 -8.29 -0.34
N ALA A 327 10.22 -7.59 -0.06
CA ALA A 327 11.46 -7.62 -0.83
C ALA A 327 12.62 -8.21 -0.01
N ARG A 328 13.80 -8.26 -0.61
CA ARG A 328 14.96 -8.98 -0.08
C ARG A 328 16.11 -8.02 0.27
N HIS A 329 15.80 -7.01 1.09
CA HIS A 329 16.80 -6.10 1.68
C HIS A 329 16.69 -6.15 3.21
N PRO A 330 17.70 -5.74 3.99
CA PRO A 330 17.59 -5.59 5.43
C PRO A 330 16.40 -4.71 5.80
N TRP A 331 15.67 -5.06 6.87
CA TRP A 331 14.44 -4.36 7.25
C TRP A 331 14.65 -2.87 7.56
N ASP A 332 15.83 -2.49 8.05
CA ASP A 332 16.21 -1.14 8.47
C ASP A 332 16.99 -0.35 7.41
N GLU A 333 17.43 -1.01 6.34
CA GLU A 333 18.19 -0.37 5.25
C GLU A 333 17.43 0.82 4.64
N PRO A 334 16.12 0.73 4.33
CA PRO A 334 15.37 1.84 3.76
C PRO A 334 15.42 3.11 4.62
N TYR A 335 15.30 2.97 5.94
CA TYR A 335 15.34 4.11 6.87
C TYR A 335 16.73 4.70 6.99
N THR A 336 17.76 3.85 7.08
CA THR A 336 19.16 4.27 7.20
C THR A 336 19.61 5.02 5.95
N TRP A 337 19.31 4.49 4.78
CA TRP A 337 19.68 5.10 3.51
C TRP A 337 18.88 6.39 3.26
N LEU A 338 17.56 6.42 3.49
CA LEU A 338 16.77 7.64 3.33
C LEU A 338 17.23 8.75 4.29
N ALA A 339 17.57 8.42 5.53
CA ALA A 339 18.06 9.40 6.48
C ALA A 339 19.39 10.04 5.99
N GLU A 340 20.23 9.29 5.30
CA GLU A 340 21.47 9.82 4.70
C GLU A 340 21.16 10.72 3.50
N GLU A 341 20.35 10.26 2.55
CA GLU A 341 19.95 11.02 1.36
C GLU A 341 19.21 12.32 1.71
N SER A 342 18.46 12.33 2.80
CA SER A 342 17.66 13.47 3.24
C SER A 342 18.48 14.60 3.87
N LYS A 343 19.74 14.36 4.27
CA LYS A 343 20.58 15.39 4.90
C LYS A 343 20.79 16.65 4.05
N THR A 344 20.76 16.50 2.74
CA THR A 344 21.00 17.59 1.77
C THR A 344 19.71 18.11 1.14
N LYS A 345 18.55 17.62 1.58
CA LYS A 345 17.27 17.96 0.97
C LYS A 345 16.58 19.14 1.66
N PRO A 346 15.76 19.91 0.94
CA PRO A 346 15.10 21.12 1.47
C PRO A 346 13.87 20.81 2.35
N TYR A 347 13.66 19.57 2.72
CA TYR A 347 12.55 19.15 3.59
C TYR A 347 13.08 18.55 4.89
N ARG A 348 12.19 18.40 5.86
CA ARG A 348 12.46 17.66 7.10
C ARG A 348 12.03 16.20 6.95
N LEU A 349 12.88 15.26 7.33
CA LEU A 349 12.53 13.85 7.45
C LEU A 349 11.84 13.61 8.79
N LEU A 350 10.64 13.00 8.75
CA LEU A 350 9.81 12.66 9.89
C LEU A 350 9.81 11.14 10.08
N THR A 351 10.29 10.67 11.22
CA THR A 351 10.44 9.23 11.49
C THR A 351 9.85 8.85 12.85
N PRO A 352 8.52 8.99 13.05
CA PRO A 352 7.89 8.54 14.28
C PRO A 352 7.99 7.01 14.39
N ARG A 353 7.94 6.49 15.61
CA ARG A 353 7.74 5.06 15.86
C ARG A 353 6.33 4.66 15.44
N ILE A 354 6.13 3.37 15.18
CA ILE A 354 4.79 2.85 14.90
C ILE A 354 3.84 3.23 16.04
N GLY A 355 2.73 3.90 15.69
CA GLY A 355 1.71 4.36 16.63
C GLY A 355 1.97 5.69 17.31
N GLU A 356 3.13 6.30 17.11
CA GLU A 356 3.46 7.61 17.66
C GLU A 356 2.83 8.72 16.83
N ALA A 357 2.10 9.63 17.49
CA ALA A 357 1.46 10.75 16.81
C ALA A 357 2.48 11.84 16.47
N ALA A 358 2.34 12.44 15.30
CA ALA A 358 3.11 13.58 14.85
C ALA A 358 2.17 14.70 14.35
N VAL A 359 2.39 15.92 14.80
CA VAL A 359 1.63 17.11 14.38
C VAL A 359 2.11 17.56 13.00
N ILE A 360 1.17 17.86 12.09
CA ILE A 360 1.49 18.35 10.75
C ILE A 360 1.61 19.88 10.77
N GLY A 361 2.71 20.40 10.23
CA GLY A 361 2.95 21.84 10.11
C GLY A 361 4.09 22.35 10.97
N GLU A 362 3.85 23.23 11.93
CA GLU A 362 4.88 23.79 12.80
C GLU A 362 5.37 22.72 13.78
N ASN A 363 6.48 22.08 13.44
CA ASN A 363 6.97 20.99 14.25
C ASN A 363 8.28 21.32 14.94
N THR A 364 8.20 21.35 16.24
CA THR A 364 9.33 21.24 17.15
C THR A 364 9.70 19.79 17.49
N GLU A 365 8.82 18.83 17.19
CA GLU A 365 9.04 17.41 17.50
C GLU A 365 10.19 16.83 16.64
N GLN A 366 11.18 16.28 17.31
CA GLN A 366 12.27 15.53 16.68
C GLN A 366 12.12 14.05 17.01
N PHE A 367 11.96 13.25 15.98
CA PHE A 367 11.95 11.80 16.10
C PHE A 367 13.36 11.26 15.85
N GLY A 368 13.87 10.48 16.79
CA GLY A 368 15.20 9.88 16.66
C GLY A 368 15.22 8.71 15.68
N PRO A 369 16.41 8.26 15.28
CA PRO A 369 16.58 7.09 14.41
C PRO A 369 16.35 5.77 15.18
N TRP A 370 15.12 5.54 15.62
CA TRP A 370 14.71 4.40 16.47
C TRP A 370 15.13 3.03 15.91
N TRP A 371 15.24 2.89 14.59
CA TRP A 371 15.69 1.65 13.94
C TRP A 371 17.15 1.32 14.22
N LYS A 372 17.98 2.29 14.60
CA LYS A 372 19.38 2.08 15.01
C LYS A 372 19.52 1.55 16.44
N GLU A 373 18.46 1.69 17.24
CA GLU A 373 18.41 1.21 18.62
C GLU A 373 18.01 -0.27 18.68
N MET A 374 17.53 -0.82 17.55
CA MET A 374 17.09 -2.22 17.42
C MET A 374 18.22 -3.10 16.86
N LYS A 375 18.25 -4.36 17.31
CA LYS A 375 19.21 -5.37 16.85
C LYS A 375 18.68 -6.22 15.70
#